data_3875d825b71177449a1d69c771dc4fa4
#
_entry.id   3875d825b71177449a1d69c771dc4fa4
#
_cell.length_a   1.000
_cell.length_b   1.000
_cell.length_c   1.000
_cell.angle_alpha   90.00
_cell.angle_beta   90.00
_cell.angle_gamma   90.00
#
_symmetry.space_group_name_H-M   'P 1'
#
loop_
_entity.id
_entity.type
_entity.pdbx_description
1 polymer ?
#
loop_
_entity_poly.entity_id
_entity_poly.type
_entity_poly.pdbx_seq_one_letter_code
_entity_poly.pdbx_strand_id
1 'polypeptide(L)'
;GTEDALAEETLPSDADSASQENSQNAPAETGMTLSRTDFTLFQAGSTYKLTASGAKEACTYTSSNPKVATVGKDGTVTAVAPGKATITVTSGKETRTCVVRCDWQTAEKPADKPADKPASTSVDLTAFYNSTIANHEFQTLQAFTGDVLDTYYPGMSDISTKQCLIMGTMMSMNNGEFCLVEVTNSADVATVKQILQDRVDYMAETGAWYPEPTELWTNSSRVVSNGNYVMMVVHKDCDQIVDDFNALFQ
;
A
#
# COMPACT_ATOMS: atom_id res chain seq x y z
N GLY A 1 -19.41 37.99 69.95
CA GLY A 1 -18.48 37.80 68.85
C GLY A 1 -18.09 36.40 68.75
N THR A 2 -18.53 35.71 67.73
CA THR A 2 -18.03 34.37 67.32
C THR A 2 -17.55 34.49 65.89
N GLU A 3 -16.24 34.37 65.78
CA GLU A 3 -15.57 34.27 64.48
C GLU A 3 -15.76 32.88 63.97
N ASP A 4 -16.34 32.80 62.77
CA ASP A 4 -16.46 31.57 61.98
C ASP A 4 -15.30 31.53 61.04
N ALA A 5 -14.38 30.64 61.28
CA ALA A 5 -13.24 30.38 60.38
C ALA A 5 -13.68 29.45 59.27
N LEU A 6 -13.80 29.97 58.09
CA LEU A 6 -13.99 29.23 56.91
C LEU A 6 -12.68 28.46 56.55
N ALA A 7 -12.73 27.16 56.68
CA ALA A 7 -11.67 26.29 56.18
C ALA A 7 -11.74 26.25 54.66
N GLU A 8 -10.70 26.72 54.04
CA GLU A 8 -10.46 26.51 52.58
C GLU A 8 -10.11 25.06 52.37
N GLU A 9 -11.05 24.32 51.78
CA GLU A 9 -10.79 22.99 51.26
C GLU A 9 -10.03 23.13 49.94
N THR A 10 -8.75 22.90 49.98
CA THR A 10 -7.95 22.75 48.80
C THR A 10 -8.25 21.37 48.20
N LEU A 11 -8.93 21.35 47.07
CA LEU A 11 -9.10 20.16 46.25
C LEU A 11 -7.73 19.72 45.73
N PRO A 12 -7.36 18.46 45.87
CA PRO A 12 -6.18 17.95 45.18
C PRO A 12 -6.45 17.92 43.69
N SER A 13 -5.56 18.51 42.94
CA SER A 13 -5.58 18.43 41.47
C SER A 13 -5.16 17.03 41.05
N ASP A 14 -6.13 16.19 40.84
CA ASP A 14 -5.91 14.88 40.21
C ASP A 14 -5.87 15.00 38.68
N ALA A 15 -4.90 15.69 38.17
CA ALA A 15 -4.76 15.85 36.70
C ALA A 15 -3.50 15.24 36.16
N ASP A 16 -2.93 14.22 36.76
CA ASP A 16 -1.63 13.77 36.24
C ASP A 16 -1.34 12.28 36.24
N SER A 17 -2.33 11.43 36.10
CA SER A 17 -2.01 9.99 36.00
C SER A 17 -2.66 9.23 34.86
N ALA A 18 -3.43 9.89 34.01
CA ALA A 18 -4.16 9.19 32.95
C ALA A 18 -3.42 9.11 31.60
N SER A 19 -2.30 9.80 31.45
CA SER A 19 -1.66 9.89 30.13
C SER A 19 -0.43 9.00 29.92
N GLN A 20 -0.03 8.21 30.89
CA GLN A 20 1.19 7.42 30.79
C GLN A 20 1.00 5.90 30.69
N GLU A 21 -0.19 5.39 30.86
CA GLU A 21 -0.38 3.94 30.89
C GLU A 21 -0.68 3.28 29.54
N ASN A 22 -0.87 4.05 28.50
CA ASN A 22 -1.29 3.48 27.21
C ASN A 22 -0.16 3.29 26.18
N SER A 23 1.06 3.63 26.53
CA SER A 23 2.22 3.43 25.66
C SER A 23 2.96 2.10 25.89
N GLN A 24 2.51 1.28 26.83
CA GLN A 24 3.23 0.06 27.23
C GLN A 24 2.65 -1.25 26.71
N ASN A 25 1.54 -1.23 25.97
CA ASN A 25 0.87 -2.45 25.54
C ASN A 25 0.93 -2.74 24.03
N ALA A 26 1.62 -1.91 23.25
CA ALA A 26 2.08 -2.40 21.95
C ALA A 26 3.36 -3.20 22.21
N PRO A 27 3.48 -4.48 21.77
CA PRO A 27 4.77 -5.11 21.75
C PRO A 27 5.66 -4.23 20.88
N ALA A 28 6.55 -3.48 21.50
CA ALA A 28 7.65 -2.86 20.79
C ALA A 28 8.33 -4.01 20.06
N GLU A 29 8.28 -4.02 18.74
CA GLU A 29 9.12 -4.92 17.98
C GLU A 29 10.54 -4.62 18.39
N THR A 30 11.07 -5.47 19.28
CA THR A 30 12.45 -5.39 19.73
C THR A 30 13.30 -5.86 18.56
N GLY A 31 13.98 -4.93 17.90
CA GLY A 31 14.90 -5.23 16.84
C GLY A 31 14.72 -4.36 15.61
N MET A 32 15.35 -4.79 14.54
CA MET A 32 15.34 -4.07 13.28
C MET A 32 13.99 -4.22 12.56
N THR A 33 13.46 -3.09 12.09
CA THR A 33 12.27 -3.05 11.23
C THR A 33 12.60 -2.35 9.92
N LEU A 34 11.99 -2.81 8.83
CA LEU A 34 12.18 -2.20 7.51
C LEU A 34 11.04 -1.23 7.20
N SER A 35 11.35 -0.19 6.43
CA SER A 35 10.35 0.78 5.95
C SER A 35 9.27 0.14 5.07
N ARG A 36 9.60 -0.93 4.37
CA ARG A 36 8.68 -1.77 3.59
C ARG A 36 9.08 -3.23 3.72
N THR A 37 8.12 -4.12 3.61
CA THR A 37 8.35 -5.56 3.50
C THR A 37 7.92 -6.13 2.15
N ASP A 38 7.16 -5.36 1.39
CA ASP A 38 6.72 -5.68 0.02
C ASP A 38 6.37 -4.37 -0.69
N PHE A 39 6.98 -4.09 -1.83
CA PHE A 39 6.64 -2.93 -2.65
C PHE A 39 6.83 -3.21 -4.13
N THR A 40 6.20 -2.37 -4.96
CA THR A 40 6.23 -2.49 -6.41
C THR A 40 6.87 -1.27 -7.05
N LEU A 41 7.72 -1.50 -8.06
CA LEU A 41 8.27 -0.49 -8.95
C LEU A 41 7.73 -0.74 -10.36
N PHE A 42 7.36 0.33 -11.07
CA PHE A 42 6.57 0.22 -12.31
C PHE A 42 7.32 0.55 -13.58
N GLN A 43 8.61 0.84 -13.51
CA GLN A 43 9.44 1.02 -14.71
C GLN A 43 10.91 0.79 -14.40
N ALA A 44 11.66 0.44 -15.44
CA ALA A 44 13.11 0.30 -15.34
C ALA A 44 13.75 1.62 -14.89
N GLY A 45 14.68 1.54 -13.95
CA GLY A 45 15.37 2.69 -13.40
C GLY A 45 14.64 3.38 -12.23
N SER A 46 13.40 3.01 -11.94
CA SER A 46 12.72 3.50 -10.73
C SER A 46 13.42 3.02 -9.48
N THR A 47 13.48 3.88 -8.48
CA THR A 47 14.19 3.62 -7.23
C THR A 47 13.29 3.76 -6.02
N TYR A 48 13.62 3.00 -4.98
CA TYR A 48 13.08 3.17 -3.64
C TYR A 48 14.19 2.96 -2.62
N LYS A 49 14.33 3.89 -1.68
CA LYS A 49 15.30 3.72 -0.59
C LYS A 49 14.68 2.94 0.56
N LEU A 50 15.07 1.69 0.68
CA LEU A 50 14.69 0.83 1.78
C LEU A 50 15.51 1.22 3.01
N THR A 51 14.82 1.58 4.10
CA THR A 51 15.46 1.98 5.35
C THR A 51 15.18 0.99 6.46
N ALA A 52 16.17 0.80 7.32
CA ALA A 52 16.07 -0.05 8.49
C ALA A 52 16.12 0.81 9.76
N SER A 53 15.14 0.63 10.62
CA SER A 53 15.06 1.29 11.93
C SER A 53 15.38 0.30 13.04
N GLY A 54 16.05 0.75 14.10
CA GLY A 54 16.39 -0.09 15.26
C GLY A 54 17.53 -1.08 15.00
N ALA A 55 18.27 -0.91 13.92
CA ALA A 55 19.48 -1.69 13.67
C ALA A 55 20.60 -1.29 14.63
N LYS A 56 21.23 -2.25 15.27
CA LYS A 56 22.31 -2.03 16.25
C LYS A 56 23.67 -1.93 15.60
N GLU A 57 23.82 -2.44 14.38
CA GLU A 57 25.04 -2.44 13.61
C GLU A 57 24.77 -1.93 12.20
N ALA A 58 25.81 -1.67 11.44
CA ALA A 58 25.69 -1.26 10.05
C ALA A 58 24.94 -2.33 9.24
N CYS A 59 24.02 -1.88 8.38
CA CYS A 59 23.23 -2.76 7.54
C CYS A 59 23.95 -3.12 6.25
N THR A 60 23.83 -4.38 5.84
CA THR A 60 24.18 -4.84 4.50
C THR A 60 22.93 -5.23 3.76
N TYR A 61 22.91 -4.98 2.46
CA TYR A 61 21.76 -5.18 1.57
C TYR A 61 22.16 -6.09 0.43
N THR A 62 21.38 -7.13 0.18
CA THR A 62 21.61 -8.05 -0.95
C THR A 62 20.30 -8.32 -1.68
N SER A 63 20.39 -8.51 -2.99
CA SER A 63 19.26 -8.89 -3.82
C SER A 63 19.36 -10.36 -4.23
N SER A 64 18.26 -11.08 -4.12
CA SER A 64 18.17 -12.47 -4.60
C SER A 64 18.24 -12.58 -6.12
N ASN A 65 17.89 -11.50 -6.83
CA ASN A 65 17.92 -11.45 -8.29
C ASN A 65 18.29 -10.05 -8.80
N PRO A 66 19.58 -9.74 -8.94
CA PRO A 66 20.01 -8.43 -9.44
C PRO A 66 19.59 -8.13 -10.88
N LYS A 67 19.18 -9.13 -11.64
CA LYS A 67 18.63 -8.93 -13.00
C LYS A 67 17.23 -8.34 -12.97
N VAL A 68 16.52 -8.48 -11.86
CA VAL A 68 15.19 -7.89 -11.63
C VAL A 68 15.30 -6.58 -10.87
N ALA A 69 16.01 -6.58 -9.76
CA ALA A 69 16.22 -5.39 -8.94
C ALA A 69 17.60 -5.45 -8.25
N THR A 70 18.31 -4.35 -8.32
CA THR A 70 19.58 -4.18 -7.60
C THR A 70 19.37 -3.41 -6.30
N VAL A 71 20.29 -3.53 -5.37
CA VAL A 71 20.29 -2.71 -4.15
C VAL A 71 21.70 -2.20 -3.86
N GLY A 72 21.80 -0.91 -3.57
CA GLY A 72 23.05 -0.26 -3.19
C GLY A 72 23.37 -0.43 -1.71
N LYS A 73 24.56 0.00 -1.33
CA LYS A 73 25.04 -0.07 0.07
C LYS A 73 24.21 0.79 1.02
N ASP A 74 23.56 1.82 0.49
CA ASP A 74 22.69 2.74 1.24
C ASP A 74 21.25 2.28 1.34
N GLY A 75 20.90 1.11 0.76
CA GLY A 75 19.54 0.59 0.71
C GLY A 75 18.72 1.05 -0.48
N THR A 76 19.30 1.77 -1.43
CA THR A 76 18.58 2.18 -2.64
C THR A 76 18.36 1.00 -3.56
N VAL A 77 17.11 0.62 -3.73
CA VAL A 77 16.68 -0.43 -4.65
C VAL A 77 16.38 0.19 -6.00
N THR A 78 16.90 -0.39 -7.06
CA THR A 78 16.69 0.06 -8.44
C THR A 78 16.05 -1.06 -9.25
N ALA A 79 14.93 -0.76 -9.90
CA ALA A 79 14.26 -1.69 -10.80
C ALA A 79 15.06 -1.86 -12.09
N VAL A 80 15.25 -3.10 -12.53
CA VAL A 80 16.01 -3.45 -13.73
C VAL A 80 15.12 -4.09 -14.80
N ALA A 81 14.36 -5.10 -14.43
CA ALA A 81 13.50 -5.85 -15.34
C ALA A 81 12.26 -6.40 -14.62
N PRO A 82 11.16 -6.67 -15.33
CA PRO A 82 9.99 -7.29 -14.73
C PRO A 82 10.30 -8.59 -14.03
N GLY A 83 9.69 -8.79 -12.87
CA GLY A 83 9.86 -9.97 -12.05
C GLY A 83 9.80 -9.65 -10.56
N LYS A 84 10.30 -10.56 -9.77
CA LYS A 84 10.28 -10.48 -8.31
C LYS A 84 11.68 -10.76 -7.77
N ALA A 85 12.12 -9.93 -6.85
CA ALA A 85 13.37 -10.13 -6.11
C ALA A 85 13.10 -9.97 -4.62
N THR A 86 13.90 -10.63 -3.80
CA THR A 86 13.88 -10.45 -2.35
C THR A 86 15.16 -9.73 -1.93
N ILE A 87 14.98 -8.58 -1.27
CA ILE A 87 16.09 -7.86 -0.67
C ILE A 87 16.26 -8.36 0.76
N THR A 88 17.45 -8.81 1.08
CA THR A 88 17.80 -9.20 2.43
C THR A 88 18.64 -8.11 3.07
N VAL A 89 18.21 -7.67 4.25
CA VAL A 89 18.89 -6.65 5.06
C VAL A 89 19.42 -7.31 6.32
N THR A 90 20.71 -7.21 6.53
CA THR A 90 21.38 -7.83 7.66
C THR A 90 22.10 -6.77 8.49
N SER A 91 21.89 -6.79 9.80
CA SER A 91 22.60 -6.00 10.79
C SER A 91 23.09 -6.94 11.89
N GLY A 92 24.37 -7.25 11.89
CA GLY A 92 24.94 -8.26 12.80
C GLY A 92 24.25 -9.63 12.62
N LYS A 93 23.53 -10.07 13.64
CA LYS A 93 22.79 -11.35 13.62
C LYS A 93 21.32 -11.20 13.20
N GLU A 94 20.82 -9.97 13.10
CA GLU A 94 19.44 -9.72 12.69
C GLU A 94 19.34 -9.69 11.17
N THR A 95 18.35 -10.35 10.64
CA THR A 95 18.03 -10.39 9.21
C THR A 95 16.56 -10.11 8.99
N ARG A 96 16.26 -9.23 8.03
CA ARG A 96 14.91 -8.94 7.55
C ARG A 96 14.88 -8.99 6.04
N THR A 97 13.72 -9.28 5.49
CA THR A 97 13.55 -9.37 4.04
C THR A 97 12.44 -8.44 3.55
N CYS A 98 12.61 -7.96 2.33
CA CYS A 98 11.61 -7.17 1.61
C CYS A 98 11.44 -7.73 0.21
N VAL A 99 10.21 -8.00 -0.18
CA VAL A 99 9.87 -8.42 -1.54
C VAL A 99 9.78 -7.19 -2.43
N VAL A 100 10.51 -7.18 -3.53
CA VAL A 100 10.43 -6.15 -4.57
C VAL A 100 9.78 -6.75 -5.80
N ARG A 101 8.69 -6.13 -6.24
CA ARG A 101 7.97 -6.50 -7.44
C ARG A 101 8.26 -5.46 -8.51
N CYS A 102 8.85 -5.86 -9.62
CA CYS A 102 9.01 -5.02 -10.79
C CYS A 102 7.95 -5.42 -11.79
N ASP A 103 7.00 -4.53 -12.01
CA ASP A 103 5.80 -4.84 -12.78
C ASP A 103 5.56 -3.77 -13.86
N TRP A 104 6.03 -4.06 -15.04
CA TRP A 104 5.70 -3.30 -16.25
C TRP A 104 5.78 -4.24 -17.45
N GLN A 105 5.11 -3.84 -18.50
CA GLN A 105 5.25 -4.55 -19.76
C GLN A 105 6.54 -4.09 -20.45
N THR A 106 7.45 -5.01 -20.67
CA THR A 106 8.49 -4.78 -21.65
C THR A 106 7.79 -4.59 -22.99
N ALA A 107 8.27 -3.63 -23.79
CA ALA A 107 7.85 -3.55 -25.16
C ALA A 107 8.18 -4.90 -25.83
N GLU A 108 7.24 -5.83 -25.73
CA GLU A 108 7.32 -7.02 -26.52
C GLU A 108 7.36 -6.57 -27.98
N LYS A 109 8.38 -7.01 -28.63
CA LYS A 109 8.50 -7.02 -30.06
C LYS A 109 7.08 -7.22 -30.64
N PRO A 110 6.53 -6.29 -31.43
CA PRO A 110 5.17 -6.40 -31.94
C PRO A 110 5.01 -7.52 -33.00
N ALA A 111 5.85 -8.52 -32.96
CA ALA A 111 5.77 -9.66 -33.79
C ALA A 111 5.10 -10.78 -33.04
N ASP A 112 4.01 -11.28 -33.53
CA ASP A 112 3.45 -12.59 -33.25
C ASP A 112 2.36 -12.70 -32.19
N LYS A 113 1.66 -11.61 -31.84
CA LYS A 113 0.27 -11.80 -31.44
C LYS A 113 -0.57 -11.75 -32.72
N PRO A 114 -1.25 -12.84 -33.10
CA PRO A 114 -2.24 -12.73 -34.15
C PRO A 114 -3.21 -11.63 -33.77
N ALA A 115 -3.45 -10.71 -34.70
CA ALA A 115 -4.40 -9.60 -34.53
C ALA A 115 -5.85 -10.07 -34.27
N ASP A 116 -6.07 -11.33 -34.04
CA ASP A 116 -7.35 -12.02 -33.94
C ASP A 116 -7.59 -12.68 -32.57
N LYS A 117 -6.93 -12.24 -31.51
CA LYS A 117 -7.49 -12.54 -30.22
C LYS A 117 -8.72 -11.67 -30.08
N PRO A 118 -9.96 -12.25 -30.01
CA PRO A 118 -11.14 -11.45 -29.77
C PRO A 118 -10.85 -10.54 -28.60
N ALA A 119 -11.21 -9.26 -28.75
CA ALA A 119 -11.13 -8.30 -27.66
C ALA A 119 -11.59 -9.02 -26.42
N SER A 120 -10.72 -9.09 -25.42
CA SER A 120 -10.96 -9.77 -24.17
C SER A 120 -12.38 -9.45 -23.72
N THR A 121 -13.15 -10.48 -23.41
CA THR A 121 -14.47 -10.36 -22.84
C THR A 121 -14.44 -9.22 -21.85
N SER A 122 -15.27 -8.18 -22.05
CA SER A 122 -15.30 -7.03 -21.16
C SER A 122 -15.62 -7.53 -19.76
N VAL A 123 -14.77 -7.21 -18.80
CA VAL A 123 -14.95 -7.58 -17.40
C VAL A 123 -15.79 -6.52 -16.71
N ASP A 124 -16.83 -6.94 -16.00
CA ASP A 124 -17.64 -6.06 -15.17
C ASP A 124 -16.98 -5.88 -13.80
N LEU A 125 -16.32 -4.75 -13.60
CA LEU A 125 -15.62 -4.46 -12.36
C LEU A 125 -16.57 -4.25 -11.18
N THR A 126 -17.79 -3.78 -11.40
CA THR A 126 -18.81 -3.66 -10.34
C THR A 126 -19.21 -5.04 -9.83
N ALA A 127 -19.38 -6.01 -10.71
CA ALA A 127 -19.66 -7.39 -10.32
C ALA A 127 -18.50 -7.99 -9.51
N PHE A 128 -17.27 -7.76 -9.94
CA PHE A 128 -16.10 -8.20 -9.21
C PHE A 128 -15.97 -7.54 -7.84
N TYR A 129 -16.20 -6.23 -7.76
CA TYR A 129 -16.25 -5.50 -6.50
C TYR A 129 -17.27 -6.10 -5.53
N ASN A 130 -18.51 -6.28 -5.98
CA ASN A 130 -19.57 -6.83 -5.14
C ASN A 130 -19.26 -8.25 -4.66
N SER A 131 -18.70 -9.09 -5.51
CA SER A 131 -18.28 -10.44 -5.15
C SER A 131 -17.16 -10.42 -4.11
N THR A 132 -16.18 -9.54 -4.27
CA THR A 132 -15.03 -9.44 -3.36
C THR A 132 -15.46 -8.98 -1.97
N ILE A 133 -16.27 -7.94 -1.86
CA ILE A 133 -16.76 -7.45 -0.55
C ILE A 133 -17.73 -8.43 0.12
N ALA A 134 -18.40 -9.31 -0.65
CA ALA A 134 -19.24 -10.37 -0.10
C ALA A 134 -18.41 -11.54 0.47
N ASN A 135 -17.24 -11.81 -0.08
CA ASN A 135 -16.38 -12.94 0.27
C ASN A 135 -15.26 -12.58 1.24
N HIS A 136 -14.95 -11.30 1.39
CA HIS A 136 -13.90 -10.79 2.27
C HIS A 136 -14.44 -9.67 3.13
N GLU A 137 -14.06 -9.65 4.38
CA GLU A 137 -14.54 -8.65 5.33
C GLU A 137 -13.81 -7.32 5.14
N PHE A 138 -14.51 -6.33 4.59
CA PHE A 138 -14.05 -4.96 4.51
C PHE A 138 -14.82 -4.07 5.50
N GLN A 139 -14.21 -2.97 5.94
CA GLN A 139 -14.98 -1.86 6.50
C GLN A 139 -16.03 -1.40 5.48
N THR A 140 -17.03 -0.66 5.95
CA THR A 140 -17.97 -0.02 5.04
C THR A 140 -17.23 0.94 4.11
N LEU A 141 -17.20 0.61 2.83
CA LEU A 141 -16.57 1.40 1.79
C LEU A 141 -17.60 2.30 1.11
N GLN A 142 -17.15 3.49 0.72
CA GLN A 142 -17.94 4.44 -0.07
C GLN A 142 -17.12 4.91 -1.28
N ALA A 143 -17.81 5.32 -2.32
CA ALA A 143 -17.15 5.87 -3.50
C ALA A 143 -16.52 7.22 -3.19
N PHE A 144 -15.25 7.38 -3.54
CA PHE A 144 -14.58 8.67 -3.53
C PHE A 144 -14.80 9.37 -4.87
N THR A 145 -15.39 10.54 -4.82
CA THR A 145 -15.70 11.37 -5.99
C THR A 145 -15.40 12.84 -5.70
N GLY A 146 -15.29 13.64 -6.75
CA GLY A 146 -15.09 15.08 -6.62
C GLY A 146 -13.83 15.46 -5.83
N ASP A 147 -13.95 16.38 -4.88
CA ASP A 147 -12.82 16.90 -4.12
C ASP A 147 -12.13 15.82 -3.27
N VAL A 148 -12.86 14.84 -2.77
CA VAL A 148 -12.28 13.73 -2.01
C VAL A 148 -11.40 12.87 -2.91
N LEU A 149 -11.85 12.56 -4.11
CA LEU A 149 -11.06 11.84 -5.10
C LEU A 149 -9.80 12.64 -5.47
N ASP A 150 -9.95 13.91 -5.76
CA ASP A 150 -8.82 14.78 -6.15
C ASP A 150 -7.80 14.92 -5.02
N THR A 151 -8.24 14.91 -3.77
CA THR A 151 -7.36 14.99 -2.61
C THR A 151 -6.60 13.70 -2.37
N TYR A 152 -7.26 12.55 -2.42
CA TYR A 152 -6.64 11.27 -2.09
C TYR A 152 -5.97 10.56 -3.25
N TYR A 153 -6.44 10.84 -4.47
CA TYR A 153 -5.92 10.23 -5.70
C TYR A 153 -5.67 11.32 -6.76
N PRO A 154 -4.72 12.25 -6.51
CA PRO A 154 -4.46 13.35 -7.44
C PRO A 154 -4.15 12.83 -8.84
N GLY A 155 -4.82 13.38 -9.84
CA GLY A 155 -4.67 13.01 -11.24
C GLY A 155 -5.61 11.93 -11.74
N MET A 156 -6.30 11.20 -10.86
CA MET A 156 -7.22 10.13 -11.28
C MET A 156 -8.39 10.67 -12.10
N SER A 157 -8.95 11.81 -11.74
CA SER A 157 -10.07 12.43 -12.46
C SER A 157 -9.72 12.91 -13.87
N ASP A 158 -8.44 13.05 -14.18
CA ASP A 158 -7.95 13.44 -15.53
C ASP A 158 -7.82 12.24 -16.47
N ILE A 159 -7.92 11.04 -15.95
CA ILE A 159 -7.80 9.80 -16.74
C ILE A 159 -9.15 9.45 -17.38
N SER A 160 -9.12 9.19 -18.69
CA SER A 160 -10.30 8.66 -19.39
C SER A 160 -10.51 7.20 -19.02
N THR A 161 -11.63 6.90 -18.40
CA THR A 161 -11.94 5.55 -17.90
C THR A 161 -13.26 5.04 -18.47
N LYS A 162 -13.34 3.73 -18.68
CA LYS A 162 -14.60 3.04 -18.99
C LYS A 162 -15.34 2.61 -17.72
N GLN A 163 -14.56 2.26 -16.68
CA GLN A 163 -15.05 1.92 -15.35
C GLN A 163 -14.08 2.50 -14.33
N CYS A 164 -14.59 3.06 -13.25
CA CYS A 164 -13.76 3.62 -12.20
C CYS A 164 -14.46 3.50 -10.85
N LEU A 165 -14.00 2.61 -10.01
CA LEU A 165 -14.48 2.41 -8.66
C LEU A 165 -13.32 2.68 -7.70
N ILE A 166 -13.34 3.83 -7.06
CA ILE A 166 -12.38 4.18 -6.02
C ILE A 166 -13.15 4.15 -4.71
N MET A 167 -12.96 3.08 -3.95
CA MET A 167 -13.79 2.75 -2.79
C MET A 167 -12.95 2.75 -1.52
N GLY A 168 -13.30 3.60 -0.57
CA GLY A 168 -12.56 3.74 0.68
C GLY A 168 -13.44 4.18 1.84
N THR A 169 -12.81 4.49 2.94
CA THR A 169 -13.46 4.99 4.14
C THR A 169 -12.90 6.36 4.53
N MET A 170 -13.77 7.23 5.04
CA MET A 170 -13.38 8.52 5.62
C MET A 170 -13.05 8.41 7.11
N MET A 171 -13.14 7.23 7.68
CA MET A 171 -12.79 7.00 9.08
C MET A 171 -11.29 7.15 9.30
N SER A 172 -10.90 7.72 10.43
CA SER A 172 -9.48 7.89 10.79
C SER A 172 -8.76 6.54 10.92
N MET A 173 -9.47 5.49 11.30
CA MET A 173 -8.97 4.13 11.30
C MET A 173 -9.27 3.47 9.95
N ASN A 174 -8.41 3.71 8.97
CA ASN A 174 -8.58 3.17 7.62
C ASN A 174 -7.98 1.77 7.52
N ASN A 175 -8.81 0.75 7.68
CA ASN A 175 -8.43 -0.66 7.59
C ASN A 175 -8.69 -1.25 6.21
N GLY A 176 -8.43 -0.51 5.16
CA GLY A 176 -8.42 -0.99 3.80
C GLY A 176 -9.15 -0.08 2.82
N GLU A 177 -8.71 -0.15 1.57
CA GLU A 177 -9.32 0.47 0.40
C GLU A 177 -9.31 -0.50 -0.76
N PHE A 178 -10.21 -0.28 -1.72
CA PHE A 178 -10.36 -1.15 -2.86
C PHE A 178 -10.69 -0.31 -4.10
N CYS A 179 -9.79 -0.33 -5.09
CA CYS A 179 -9.91 0.47 -6.30
C CYS A 179 -9.85 -0.42 -7.53
N LEU A 180 -10.76 -0.21 -8.46
CA LEU A 180 -10.85 -0.93 -9.72
C LEU A 180 -11.07 0.06 -10.85
N VAL A 181 -10.19 0.04 -11.85
CA VAL A 181 -10.24 0.99 -12.97
C VAL A 181 -10.05 0.24 -14.29
N GLU A 182 -10.89 0.56 -15.27
CA GLU A 182 -10.65 0.21 -16.66
C GLU A 182 -10.34 1.50 -17.42
N VAL A 183 -9.11 1.66 -17.89
CA VAL A 183 -8.71 2.82 -18.69
C VAL A 183 -9.17 2.66 -20.14
N THR A 184 -9.48 3.78 -20.79
CA THR A 184 -9.83 3.82 -22.19
C THR A 184 -8.61 3.57 -23.08
N ASN A 185 -7.47 4.15 -22.70
CA ASN A 185 -6.20 4.05 -23.45
C ASN A 185 -5.19 3.25 -22.65
N SER A 186 -4.60 2.24 -23.27
CA SER A 186 -3.59 1.39 -22.64
C SER A 186 -2.36 2.18 -22.16
N ALA A 187 -2.06 3.32 -22.80
CA ALA A 187 -0.98 4.21 -22.39
C ALA A 187 -1.17 4.79 -20.98
N ASP A 188 -2.41 4.84 -20.48
CA ASP A 188 -2.72 5.39 -19.15
C ASP A 188 -2.57 4.37 -18.01
N VAL A 189 -2.36 3.09 -18.30
CA VAL A 189 -2.22 2.03 -17.29
C VAL A 189 -1.09 2.35 -16.31
N ALA A 190 0.08 2.71 -16.81
CA ALA A 190 1.23 3.03 -15.96
C ALA A 190 0.96 4.24 -15.05
N THR A 191 0.29 5.25 -15.57
CA THR A 191 -0.08 6.45 -14.80
C THR A 191 -1.06 6.11 -13.69
N VAL A 192 -2.09 5.32 -13.98
CA VAL A 192 -3.07 4.88 -12.96
C VAL A 192 -2.39 4.04 -11.88
N LYS A 193 -1.52 3.12 -12.25
CA LYS A 193 -0.75 2.32 -11.28
C LYS A 193 0.08 3.22 -10.36
N GLN A 194 0.71 4.25 -10.91
CA GLN A 194 1.51 5.19 -10.11
C GLN A 194 0.62 6.00 -9.16
N ILE A 195 -0.53 6.49 -9.62
CA ILE A 195 -1.48 7.22 -8.76
C ILE A 195 -1.92 6.34 -7.58
N LEU A 196 -2.26 5.08 -7.84
CA LEU A 196 -2.65 4.14 -6.80
C LEU A 196 -1.48 3.82 -5.84
N GLN A 197 -0.28 3.64 -6.37
CA GLN A 197 0.90 3.40 -5.55
C GLN A 197 1.25 4.62 -4.68
N ASP A 198 1.11 5.82 -5.19
CA ASP A 198 1.32 7.05 -4.42
C ASP A 198 0.38 7.11 -3.20
N ARG A 199 -0.86 6.67 -3.36
CA ARG A 199 -1.80 6.55 -2.24
C ARG A 199 -1.33 5.55 -1.21
N VAL A 200 -0.87 4.38 -1.64
CA VAL A 200 -0.30 3.36 -0.74
C VAL A 200 0.89 3.93 0.02
N ASP A 201 1.81 4.58 -0.68
CA ASP A 201 3.03 5.15 -0.08
C ASP A 201 2.67 6.22 0.95
N TYR A 202 1.76 7.12 0.62
CA TYR A 202 1.30 8.14 1.55
C TYR A 202 0.70 7.52 2.81
N MET A 203 -0.22 6.56 2.67
CA MET A 203 -0.88 5.94 3.82
C MET A 203 0.08 5.12 4.68
N ALA A 204 1.01 4.42 4.06
CA ALA A 204 1.98 3.61 4.78
C ALA A 204 3.01 4.47 5.53
N GLU A 205 3.36 5.63 4.99
CA GLU A 205 4.42 6.50 5.55
C GLU A 205 3.89 7.58 6.48
N THR A 206 2.73 8.19 6.16
CA THR A 206 2.25 9.36 6.88
C THR A 206 0.74 9.37 7.16
N GLY A 207 -0.07 8.78 6.31
CA GLY A 207 -1.51 8.95 6.34
C GLY A 207 -2.26 8.06 7.32
N ALA A 208 -1.70 6.92 7.67
CA ALA A 208 -2.28 6.02 8.64
C ALA A 208 -1.67 6.27 10.00
N TRP A 209 -2.45 6.81 10.94
CA TRP A 209 -1.94 7.27 12.23
C TRP A 209 -1.89 6.18 13.30
N TYR A 210 -2.54 5.05 13.04
CA TYR A 210 -2.63 3.94 13.98
C TYR A 210 -1.78 2.77 13.51
N PRO A 211 -1.21 1.96 14.42
CA PRO A 211 -0.33 0.84 14.06
C PRO A 211 -0.98 -0.19 13.14
N GLU A 212 -2.23 -0.57 13.40
CA GLU A 212 -2.93 -1.58 12.62
C GLU A 212 -3.12 -1.17 11.15
N PRO A 213 -3.73 0.00 10.83
CA PRO A 213 -3.82 0.43 9.45
C PRO A 213 -2.45 0.69 8.81
N THR A 214 -1.48 1.21 9.54
CA THR A 214 -0.12 1.42 9.00
C THR A 214 0.50 0.10 8.54
N GLU A 215 0.40 -0.94 9.35
CA GLU A 215 0.89 -2.28 9.00
C GLU A 215 0.15 -2.84 7.77
N LEU A 216 -1.18 -2.68 7.73
CA LEU A 216 -1.99 -3.15 6.63
C LEU A 216 -1.59 -2.47 5.30
N TRP A 217 -1.49 -1.15 5.30
CA TRP A 217 -1.07 -0.39 4.11
C TRP A 217 0.37 -0.71 3.69
N THR A 218 1.25 -0.98 4.66
CA THR A 218 2.66 -1.30 4.39
C THR A 218 2.83 -2.70 3.81
N ASN A 219 2.14 -3.70 4.36
CA ASN A 219 2.42 -5.11 4.11
C ASN A 219 1.35 -5.83 3.28
N SER A 220 0.13 -5.29 3.25
CA SER A 220 -1.04 -5.97 2.67
C SER A 220 -1.74 -5.12 1.61
N SER A 221 -0.97 -4.31 0.89
CA SER A 221 -1.43 -3.54 -0.26
C SER A 221 -0.83 -4.11 -1.55
N ARG A 222 -1.64 -4.17 -2.60
CA ARG A 222 -1.20 -4.63 -3.91
C ARG A 222 -1.77 -3.71 -4.98
N VAL A 223 -0.93 -3.33 -5.93
CA VAL A 223 -1.31 -2.59 -7.14
C VAL A 223 -0.92 -3.46 -8.33
N VAL A 224 -1.90 -3.90 -9.07
CA VAL A 224 -1.71 -4.84 -10.18
C VAL A 224 -2.52 -4.40 -11.39
N SER A 225 -2.14 -4.87 -12.56
CA SER A 225 -2.90 -4.62 -13.79
C SER A 225 -2.96 -5.86 -14.67
N ASN A 226 -3.99 -5.91 -15.49
CA ASN A 226 -4.14 -6.91 -16.55
C ASN A 226 -4.81 -6.21 -17.74
N GLY A 227 -4.09 -6.09 -18.86
CA GLY A 227 -4.54 -5.26 -19.98
C GLY A 227 -4.83 -3.83 -19.51
N ASN A 228 -6.02 -3.34 -19.84
CA ASN A 228 -6.48 -2.00 -19.44
C ASN A 228 -7.12 -1.93 -18.05
N TYR A 229 -7.13 -3.03 -17.33
CA TYR A 229 -7.73 -3.13 -16.01
C TYR A 229 -6.65 -3.00 -14.93
N VAL A 230 -6.90 -2.14 -13.96
CA VAL A 230 -5.97 -1.85 -12.86
C VAL A 230 -6.69 -2.02 -11.54
N MET A 231 -6.06 -2.65 -10.58
CA MET A 231 -6.59 -2.85 -9.25
C MET A 231 -5.60 -2.37 -8.19
N MET A 232 -6.11 -1.68 -7.18
CA MET A 232 -5.44 -1.55 -5.89
C MET A 232 -6.31 -2.22 -4.83
N VAL A 233 -5.73 -3.07 -4.03
CA VAL A 233 -6.40 -3.65 -2.88
C VAL A 233 -5.52 -3.53 -1.64
N VAL A 234 -6.12 -3.09 -0.55
CA VAL A 234 -5.50 -3.04 0.78
C VAL A 234 -6.37 -3.88 1.71
N HIS A 235 -5.94 -5.09 1.97
CA HIS A 235 -6.71 -6.08 2.73
C HIS A 235 -5.79 -7.23 3.15
N LYS A 236 -6.07 -7.83 4.30
CA LYS A 236 -5.32 -9.01 4.77
C LYS A 236 -5.27 -10.16 3.75
N ASP A 237 -6.32 -10.30 2.94
CA ASP A 237 -6.43 -11.34 1.90
C ASP A 237 -5.99 -10.82 0.51
N CYS A 238 -5.15 -9.81 0.46
CA CYS A 238 -4.75 -9.14 -0.78
C CYS A 238 -4.22 -10.09 -1.84
N ASP A 239 -3.45 -11.11 -1.47
CA ASP A 239 -2.89 -12.05 -2.45
C ASP A 239 -3.98 -12.94 -3.07
N GLN A 240 -4.97 -13.37 -2.30
CA GLN A 240 -6.12 -14.10 -2.84
C GLN A 240 -6.96 -13.22 -3.78
N ILE A 241 -7.16 -11.96 -3.38
CA ILE A 241 -7.93 -11.02 -4.20
C ILE A 241 -7.21 -10.72 -5.52
N VAL A 242 -5.88 -10.64 -5.50
CA VAL A 242 -5.07 -10.53 -6.73
C VAL A 242 -5.25 -11.75 -7.62
N ASP A 243 -5.23 -12.95 -7.08
CA ASP A 243 -5.46 -14.18 -7.85
C ASP A 243 -6.86 -14.20 -8.46
N ASP A 244 -7.87 -13.79 -7.72
CA ASP A 244 -9.25 -13.69 -8.20
C ASP A 244 -9.39 -12.63 -9.31
N PHE A 245 -8.70 -11.50 -9.16
CA PHE A 245 -8.65 -10.46 -10.19
C PHE A 245 -8.04 -11.01 -11.48
N ASN A 246 -6.90 -11.67 -11.41
CA ASN A 246 -6.23 -12.23 -12.58
C ASN A 246 -7.06 -13.34 -13.24
N ALA A 247 -7.84 -14.08 -12.47
CA ALA A 247 -8.72 -15.13 -13.00
C ALA A 247 -9.86 -14.58 -13.90
N LEU A 248 -10.19 -13.30 -13.78
CA LEU A 248 -11.21 -12.67 -14.63
C LEU A 248 -10.81 -12.62 -16.11
N PHE A 249 -9.54 -12.74 -16.41
CA PHE A 249 -8.95 -12.54 -17.75
C PHE A 249 -8.49 -13.86 -18.43
N GLN A 250 -8.81 -14.96 -17.81
CA GLN A 250 -8.48 -16.28 -18.33
C GLN A 250 -9.57 -16.85 -19.24
#